data_0b730ca40da47498c3e93116a25685f2
#
_entry.id   0b730ca40da47498c3e93116a25685f2
#
_cell.length_a   1.000
_cell.length_b   1.000
_cell.length_c   1.000
_cell.angle_alpha   90.00
_cell.angle_beta   90.00
_cell.angle_gamma   90.00
#
_symmetry.space_group_name_H-M   'P 1'
#
loop_
_entity.id
_entity.type
_entity.pdbx_description
1 polymer ?
#
loop_
_entity_poly.entity_id
_entity_poly.type
_entity_poly.pdbx_seq_one_letter_code
_entity_poly.pdbx_strand_id
1 'polypeptide(L)'
;MSQMQIKSILLPTDFSENANHAIKYATSLARQFSASIICLHVIEPILPSVGYTGLTEPLPMPDLSEQLEDSAAEELPKVVGCKAFSNLVVEEIIAHGDASTEIVRVAKDRGVDLIVIASHGRTGLGRILFGSTAESVVRHASCPVLVVKPEQANES
;
A
#
# COMPACT_ATOMS: atom_id res chain seq x y z
N MET A 1 -10.14 -31.22 8.70
CA MET A 1 -9.90 -30.01 7.91
C MET A 1 -9.43 -28.90 8.82
N SER A 2 -8.24 -28.39 8.60
CA SER A 2 -7.76 -27.23 9.35
C SER A 2 -8.51 -25.98 8.88
N GLN A 3 -9.06 -25.26 9.82
CA GLN A 3 -9.68 -23.94 9.57
C GLN A 3 -8.59 -22.95 9.13
N MET A 4 -8.87 -22.17 8.12
CA MET A 4 -7.99 -21.09 7.72
C MET A 4 -7.83 -20.08 8.86
N GLN A 5 -6.62 -19.84 9.29
CA GLN A 5 -6.31 -18.87 10.34
C GLN A 5 -5.61 -17.67 9.71
N ILE A 6 -6.18 -16.50 9.87
CA ILE A 6 -5.56 -15.24 9.50
C ILE A 6 -5.08 -14.57 10.78
N LYS A 7 -3.77 -14.50 10.99
CA LYS A 7 -3.13 -13.89 12.16
C LYS A 7 -2.47 -12.56 11.84
N SER A 8 -2.10 -12.37 10.58
CA SER A 8 -1.39 -11.18 10.11
C SER A 8 -1.90 -10.75 8.74
N ILE A 9 -2.26 -9.48 8.63
CA ILE A 9 -2.75 -8.85 7.40
C ILE A 9 -1.77 -7.74 7.00
N LEU A 10 -1.34 -7.77 5.74
CA LEU A 10 -0.56 -6.67 5.16
C LEU A 10 -1.50 -5.73 4.41
N LEU A 11 -1.44 -4.46 4.77
CA LEU A 11 -2.23 -3.38 4.17
C LEU A 11 -1.30 -2.34 3.56
N PRO A 12 -1.01 -2.43 2.26
CA PRO A 12 -0.29 -1.37 1.58
C PRO A 12 -1.13 -0.11 1.42
N THR A 13 -0.51 1.04 1.57
CA THR A 13 -1.15 2.34 1.36
C THR A 13 -0.24 3.29 0.57
N ASP A 14 -0.81 4.00 -0.37
CA ASP A 14 -0.20 5.12 -1.08
C ASP A 14 -0.84 6.47 -0.69
N PHE A 15 -1.61 6.45 0.41
CA PHE A 15 -2.36 7.59 0.94
C PHE A 15 -3.51 8.08 0.05
N SER A 16 -3.84 7.36 -1.02
CA SER A 16 -4.97 7.69 -1.89
C SER A 16 -6.32 7.36 -1.25
N GLU A 17 -7.40 7.91 -1.78
CA GLU A 17 -8.76 7.57 -1.34
C GLU A 17 -9.08 6.08 -1.56
N ASN A 18 -8.58 5.49 -2.65
CA ASN A 18 -8.74 4.06 -2.92
C ASN A 18 -8.05 3.21 -1.85
N ALA A 19 -6.84 3.59 -1.42
CA ALA A 19 -6.17 2.93 -0.33
C ALA A 19 -6.94 3.08 0.99
N ASN A 20 -7.48 4.25 1.25
CA ASN A 20 -8.32 4.49 2.44
C ASN A 20 -9.59 3.64 2.43
N HIS A 21 -10.18 3.40 1.26
CA HIS A 21 -11.33 2.51 1.13
C HIS A 21 -10.98 1.05 1.50
N ALA A 22 -9.77 0.61 1.20
CA ALA A 22 -9.29 -0.72 1.58
C ALA A 22 -9.13 -0.90 3.10
N ILE A 23 -8.91 0.18 3.84
CA ILE A 23 -8.74 0.16 5.30
C ILE A 23 -9.92 -0.52 5.99
N LYS A 24 -11.15 -0.18 5.62
CA LYS A 24 -12.33 -0.76 6.27
C LYS A 24 -12.44 -2.27 6.11
N TYR A 25 -11.99 -2.81 4.98
CA TYR A 25 -11.93 -4.26 4.76
C TYR A 25 -10.85 -4.91 5.62
N ALA A 26 -9.65 -4.34 5.62
CA ALA A 26 -8.55 -4.87 6.42
C ALA A 26 -8.87 -4.84 7.92
N THR A 27 -9.39 -3.73 8.43
CA THR A 27 -9.73 -3.59 9.85
C THR A 27 -10.90 -4.46 10.28
N SER A 28 -11.92 -4.61 9.42
CA SER A 28 -13.05 -5.53 9.69
C SER A 28 -12.59 -6.98 9.75
N LEU A 29 -11.73 -7.41 8.82
CA LEU A 29 -11.16 -8.75 8.82
C LEU A 29 -10.24 -8.98 10.03
N ALA A 30 -9.42 -8.00 10.36
CA ALA A 30 -8.54 -8.07 11.53
C ALA A 30 -9.33 -8.26 12.83
N ARG A 31 -10.46 -7.58 12.98
CA ARG A 31 -11.35 -7.78 14.14
C ARG A 31 -11.96 -9.15 14.15
N GLN A 32 -12.48 -9.61 13.01
CA GLN A 32 -13.15 -10.90 12.90
C GLN A 32 -12.23 -12.08 13.20
N PHE A 33 -10.98 -12.00 12.76
CA PHE A 33 -9.99 -13.07 12.93
C PHE A 33 -9.05 -12.85 14.12
N SER A 34 -9.16 -11.75 14.83
CA SER A 34 -8.20 -11.33 15.86
C SER A 34 -6.76 -11.23 15.32
N ALA A 35 -6.64 -10.70 14.10
CA ALA A 35 -5.38 -10.54 13.40
C ALA A 35 -4.73 -9.18 13.68
N SER A 36 -3.40 -9.14 13.59
CA SER A 36 -2.65 -7.89 13.53
C SER A 36 -2.59 -7.34 12.10
N ILE A 37 -2.38 -6.04 11.97
CA ILE A 37 -2.19 -5.38 10.69
C ILE A 37 -0.77 -4.83 10.59
N ILE A 38 -0.15 -5.04 9.44
CA ILE A 38 1.06 -4.32 9.03
C ILE A 38 0.62 -3.30 7.98
N CYS A 39 0.70 -2.01 8.31
CA CYS A 39 0.43 -0.93 7.38
C CYS A 39 1.73 -0.52 6.72
N LEU A 40 1.83 -0.72 5.41
CA LEU A 40 3.05 -0.55 4.63
C LEU A 40 2.90 0.60 3.64
N HIS A 41 3.81 1.54 3.67
CA HIS A 41 4.00 2.51 2.59
C HIS A 41 5.34 2.26 1.90
N VAL A 42 5.33 2.26 0.57
CA VAL A 42 6.55 2.10 -0.24
C VAL A 42 6.87 3.43 -0.93
N ILE A 43 8.06 3.94 -0.67
CA ILE A 43 8.60 5.11 -1.35
C ILE A 43 9.31 4.64 -2.61
N GLU A 44 8.75 4.97 -3.76
CA GLU A 44 9.35 4.65 -5.05
C GLU A 44 10.43 5.67 -5.40
N PRO A 45 11.58 5.23 -5.96
CA PRO A 45 12.60 6.17 -6.38
C PRO A 45 12.08 7.02 -7.53
N ILE A 46 12.26 8.34 -7.40
CA ILE A 46 12.00 9.26 -8.50
C ILE A 46 13.18 9.17 -9.44
N LEU A 47 12.96 8.53 -10.58
CA LEU A 47 13.93 8.59 -11.68
C LEU A 47 13.90 10.03 -12.21
N PRO A 48 15.02 10.74 -12.24
CA PRO A 48 15.08 12.03 -12.91
C PRO A 48 14.66 11.78 -14.35
N SER A 49 13.57 12.41 -14.78
CA SER A 49 13.24 12.47 -16.20
C SER A 49 14.39 13.23 -16.86
N VAL A 50 15.19 12.53 -17.63
CA VAL A 50 16.24 13.15 -18.44
C VAL A 50 15.52 13.90 -19.54
N GLY A 51 15.06 15.10 -19.23
CA GLY A 51 14.66 16.04 -20.24
C GLY A 51 15.90 16.37 -21.06
N TYR A 52 15.84 16.09 -22.33
CA TYR A 52 16.83 16.52 -23.32
C TYR A 52 16.82 18.05 -23.39
N THR A 53 17.34 18.69 -22.39
CA THR A 53 17.76 20.08 -22.46
C THR A 53 19.28 20.06 -22.30
N GLY A 54 19.98 20.42 -23.36
CA GLY A 54 21.43 20.38 -23.46
C GLY A 54 22.20 21.28 -22.50
N LEU A 55 21.81 21.29 -21.23
CA LEU A 55 22.47 21.94 -20.12
C LEU A 55 23.15 20.86 -19.30
N THR A 56 24.45 20.84 -19.34
CA THR A 56 25.35 19.81 -18.83
C THR A 56 25.63 19.89 -17.32
N GLU A 57 24.81 20.59 -16.55
CA GLU A 57 24.95 20.59 -15.10
C GLU A 57 23.68 20.05 -14.45
N PRO A 58 23.77 18.93 -13.69
CA PRO A 58 22.67 18.54 -12.85
C PRO A 58 22.50 19.62 -11.79
N LEU A 59 21.37 20.33 -11.85
CA LEU A 59 20.93 21.17 -10.73
C LEU A 59 20.89 20.27 -9.50
N PRO A 60 21.49 20.66 -8.37
CA PRO A 60 21.31 19.94 -7.14
C PRO A 60 19.81 20.02 -6.77
N MET A 61 19.09 18.95 -7.09
CA MET A 61 17.74 18.78 -6.59
C MET A 61 17.87 18.61 -5.07
N PRO A 62 17.35 19.55 -4.27
CA PRO A 62 17.29 19.34 -2.84
C PRO A 62 16.54 18.05 -2.62
N ASP A 63 17.08 17.25 -1.82
CA ASP A 63 16.81 15.88 -1.49
C ASP A 63 15.31 15.52 -1.52
N LEU A 64 14.78 15.27 -2.72
CA LEU A 64 13.37 14.91 -2.92
C LEU A 64 13.08 13.56 -2.23
N SER A 65 14.10 12.71 -2.10
CA SER A 65 13.97 11.45 -1.37
C SER A 65 13.77 11.70 0.13
N GLU A 66 14.49 12.65 0.72
CA GLU A 66 14.33 13.03 2.12
C GLU A 66 12.94 13.64 2.38
N GLN A 67 12.45 14.49 1.47
CA GLN A 67 11.10 15.06 1.56
C GLN A 67 10.01 13.99 1.48
N LEU A 68 10.17 12.99 0.63
CA LEU A 68 9.22 11.87 0.54
C LEU A 68 9.24 11.02 1.80
N GLU A 69 10.41 10.79 2.36
CA GLU A 69 10.57 10.05 3.60
C GLU A 69 9.95 10.78 4.79
N ASP A 70 10.20 12.08 4.92
CA ASP A 70 9.59 12.94 5.95
C ASP A 70 8.06 12.99 5.79
N SER A 71 7.57 13.11 4.57
CA SER A 71 6.13 13.11 4.29
C SER A 71 5.49 11.77 4.66
N ALA A 72 6.11 10.66 4.31
CA ALA A 72 5.62 9.33 4.66
C ALA A 72 5.64 9.09 6.18
N ALA A 73 6.70 9.53 6.85
CA ALA A 73 6.83 9.44 8.30
C ALA A 73 5.76 10.27 9.05
N GLU A 74 5.27 11.34 8.43
CA GLU A 74 4.19 12.15 8.96
C GLU A 74 2.80 11.57 8.64
N GLU A 75 2.59 11.11 7.41
CA GLU A 75 1.27 10.66 6.94
C GLU A 75 0.89 9.27 7.46
N LEU A 76 1.83 8.34 7.53
CA LEU A 76 1.52 6.97 7.93
C LEU A 76 0.96 6.87 9.36
N PRO A 77 1.50 7.57 10.38
CA PRO A 77 0.89 7.57 11.71
C PRO A 77 -0.51 8.17 11.75
N LYS A 78 -0.82 9.14 10.88
CA LYS A 78 -2.18 9.70 10.78
C LYS A 78 -3.17 8.68 10.25
N VAL A 79 -2.77 7.88 9.27
CA VAL A 79 -3.59 6.78 8.73
C VAL A 79 -3.87 5.76 9.82
N VAL A 80 -2.84 5.27 10.49
CA VAL A 80 -2.94 4.26 11.55
C VAL A 80 -3.67 4.79 12.79
N GLY A 81 -3.53 6.09 13.08
CA GLY A 81 -4.20 6.75 14.20
C GLY A 81 -5.69 7.01 13.98
N CYS A 82 -6.22 6.75 12.81
CA CYS A 82 -7.65 6.96 12.58
C CYS A 82 -8.51 5.92 13.33
N LYS A 83 -9.77 6.29 13.56
CA LYS A 83 -10.72 5.49 14.36
C LYS A 83 -10.90 4.06 13.84
N ALA A 84 -10.71 3.83 12.55
CA ALA A 84 -10.85 2.51 11.94
C ALA A 84 -9.91 1.47 12.56
N PHE A 85 -8.73 1.88 13.02
CA PHE A 85 -7.73 1.00 13.62
C PHE A 85 -7.86 0.85 15.15
N SER A 86 -8.88 1.45 15.78
CA SER A 86 -9.06 1.39 17.23
C SER A 86 -9.05 -0.05 17.74
N ASN A 87 -8.31 -0.29 18.81
CA ASN A 87 -8.17 -1.60 19.47
C ASN A 87 -7.57 -2.71 18.60
N LEU A 88 -6.91 -2.36 17.51
CA LEU A 88 -6.14 -3.29 16.69
C LEU A 88 -4.64 -3.16 16.98
N VAL A 89 -3.93 -4.26 16.85
CA VAL A 89 -2.45 -4.24 16.86
C VAL A 89 -2.00 -3.89 15.45
N VAL A 90 -1.35 -2.74 15.31
CA VAL A 90 -0.89 -2.24 14.01
C VAL A 90 0.59 -1.91 14.07
N GLU A 91 1.33 -2.44 13.12
CA GLU A 91 2.74 -2.09 12.87
C GLU A 91 2.83 -1.20 11.63
N GLU A 92 3.65 -0.18 11.68
CA GLU A 92 3.92 0.73 10.56
C GLU A 92 5.27 0.39 9.92
N ILE A 93 5.29 0.22 8.60
CA ILE A 93 6.54 -0.01 7.85
C ILE A 93 6.61 0.96 6.68
N ILE A 94 7.75 1.61 6.54
CA ILE A 94 8.13 2.37 5.35
C ILE A 94 9.24 1.61 4.66
N ALA A 95 9.04 1.26 3.39
CA ALA A 95 10.03 0.60 2.56
C ALA A 95 10.38 1.47 1.35
N HIS A 96 11.49 1.18 0.71
CA HIS A 96 11.98 1.89 -0.48
C HIS A 96 12.14 0.91 -1.62
N GLY A 97 11.72 1.29 -2.80
CA GLY A 97 11.87 0.48 -4.02
C GLY A 97 10.61 0.46 -4.87
N ASP A 98 10.49 -0.54 -5.71
CA ASP A 98 9.29 -0.79 -6.49
C ASP A 98 8.15 -1.29 -5.58
N ALA A 99 6.98 -0.64 -5.65
CA ALA A 99 5.88 -0.91 -4.73
C ALA A 99 5.48 -2.39 -4.73
N SER A 100 5.23 -2.98 -5.88
CA SER A 100 4.80 -4.39 -5.96
C SER A 100 5.86 -5.36 -5.43
N THR A 101 7.11 -5.13 -5.75
CA THR A 101 8.24 -5.94 -5.29
C THR A 101 8.37 -5.88 -3.77
N GLU A 102 8.32 -4.68 -3.19
CA GLU A 102 8.45 -4.50 -1.76
C GLU A 102 7.25 -5.06 -0.98
N ILE A 103 6.02 -4.92 -1.50
CA ILE A 103 4.83 -5.51 -0.90
C ILE A 103 4.97 -7.04 -0.82
N VAL A 104 5.36 -7.67 -1.91
CA VAL A 104 5.55 -9.13 -1.96
C VAL A 104 6.69 -9.57 -1.03
N ARG A 105 7.79 -8.82 -1.00
CA ARG A 105 8.93 -9.09 -0.13
C ARG A 105 8.54 -9.02 1.35
N VAL A 106 7.90 -7.94 1.77
CA VAL A 106 7.45 -7.77 3.17
C VAL A 106 6.45 -8.85 3.57
N ALA A 107 5.49 -9.17 2.70
CA ALA A 107 4.53 -10.23 2.96
C ALA A 107 5.21 -11.57 3.22
N LYS A 108 6.22 -11.91 2.42
CA LYS A 108 6.99 -13.15 2.57
C LYS A 108 7.87 -13.15 3.82
N ASP A 109 8.64 -12.08 4.03
CA ASP A 109 9.58 -11.96 5.15
C ASP A 109 8.86 -11.96 6.50
N ARG A 110 7.67 -11.40 6.56
CA ARG A 110 6.87 -11.31 7.79
C ARG A 110 5.88 -12.46 7.96
N GLY A 111 5.80 -13.38 7.01
CA GLY A 111 4.87 -14.50 7.06
C GLY A 111 3.41 -14.08 7.12
N VAL A 112 3.03 -13.09 6.32
CA VAL A 112 1.67 -12.55 6.28
C VAL A 112 0.69 -13.57 5.73
N ASP A 113 -0.50 -13.65 6.32
CA ASP A 113 -1.53 -14.61 5.93
C ASP A 113 -2.48 -14.08 4.85
N LEU A 114 -2.58 -12.76 4.74
CA LEU A 114 -3.45 -12.08 3.79
C LEU A 114 -2.91 -10.70 3.43
N ILE A 115 -2.93 -10.37 2.15
CA ILE A 115 -2.72 -9.00 1.68
C ILE A 115 -4.08 -8.41 1.34
N VAL A 116 -4.38 -7.21 1.84
CA VAL A 116 -5.56 -6.42 1.45
C VAL A 116 -5.07 -5.17 0.73
N ILE A 117 -5.35 -5.07 -0.56
CA ILE A 117 -4.81 -4.01 -1.42
C ILE A 117 -5.93 -3.37 -2.24
N ALA A 118 -5.84 -2.05 -2.43
CA ALA A 118 -6.73 -1.35 -3.36
C ALA A 118 -6.41 -1.75 -4.81
N SER A 119 -7.43 -1.90 -5.64
CA SER A 119 -7.27 -2.26 -7.06
C SER A 119 -6.57 -1.18 -7.86
N HIS A 120 -6.70 0.10 -7.45
CA HIS A 120 -6.08 1.26 -8.07
C HIS A 120 -5.45 2.16 -7.01
N GLY A 121 -4.28 2.74 -7.34
CA GLY A 121 -3.67 3.78 -6.55
C GLY A 121 -4.09 5.18 -7.04
N ARG A 122 -3.14 6.13 -6.98
CA ARG A 122 -3.36 7.54 -7.35
C ARG A 122 -3.71 7.78 -8.81
N THR A 123 -3.36 6.86 -9.70
CA THR A 123 -3.54 6.97 -11.15
C THR A 123 -4.69 6.13 -11.69
N GLY A 124 -5.71 5.88 -10.89
CA GLY A 124 -6.87 5.07 -11.27
C GLY A 124 -7.61 5.66 -12.47
N LEU A 125 -7.33 5.17 -13.67
CA LEU A 125 -8.01 5.54 -14.89
C LEU A 125 -9.15 4.54 -15.18
N GLY A 126 -10.33 5.04 -15.16
CA GLY A 126 -11.71 4.62 -15.31
C GLY A 126 -12.12 3.29 -15.95
N ARG A 127 -11.30 2.50 -16.62
CA ARG A 127 -11.67 1.23 -17.26
C ARG A 127 -10.70 0.08 -17.06
N ILE A 128 -9.61 0.30 -16.38
CA ILE A 128 -8.65 -0.74 -16.07
C ILE A 128 -9.11 -1.43 -14.78
N LEU A 129 -9.37 -2.72 -14.85
CA LEU A 129 -9.86 -3.50 -13.72
C LEU A 129 -8.86 -3.57 -12.56
N PHE A 130 -7.57 -3.44 -12.85
CA PHE A 130 -6.49 -3.45 -11.86
C PHE A 130 -5.40 -2.45 -12.24
N GLY A 131 -4.87 -1.74 -11.25
CA GLY A 131 -3.63 -1.00 -11.40
C GLY A 131 -2.44 -1.95 -11.52
N SER A 132 -1.32 -1.46 -12.04
CA SER A 132 -0.10 -2.25 -12.25
C SER A 132 0.44 -2.88 -10.96
N THR A 133 0.40 -2.14 -9.85
CA THR A 133 0.85 -2.63 -8.55
C THR A 133 -0.02 -3.77 -8.04
N ALA A 134 -1.35 -3.60 -8.04
CA ALA A 134 -2.29 -4.64 -7.59
C ALA A 134 -2.18 -5.90 -8.45
N GLU A 135 -2.11 -5.76 -9.76
CA GLU A 135 -1.94 -6.89 -10.68
C GLU A 135 -0.65 -7.66 -10.40
N SER A 136 0.46 -6.96 -10.22
CA SER A 136 1.75 -7.58 -9.94
C SER A 136 1.76 -8.29 -8.59
N VAL A 137 1.15 -7.69 -7.56
CA VAL A 137 1.02 -8.32 -6.23
C VAL A 137 0.19 -9.60 -6.30
N VAL A 138 -0.95 -9.58 -6.98
CA VAL A 138 -1.79 -10.78 -7.18
C VAL A 138 -1.00 -11.89 -7.87
N ARG A 139 -0.19 -11.52 -8.87
CA ARG A 139 0.58 -12.48 -9.66
C ARG A 139 1.73 -13.12 -8.88
N HIS A 140 2.37 -12.38 -7.99
CA HIS A 140 3.62 -12.79 -7.36
C HIS A 140 3.53 -13.09 -5.86
N ALA A 141 2.43 -12.73 -5.19
CA ALA A 141 2.27 -13.00 -3.76
C ALA A 141 2.23 -14.50 -3.46
N SER A 142 2.83 -14.89 -2.35
CA SER A 142 2.80 -16.28 -1.86
C SER A 142 1.64 -16.56 -0.90
N CYS A 143 0.83 -15.55 -0.58
CA CYS A 143 -0.36 -15.65 0.26
C CYS A 143 -1.60 -15.15 -0.49
N PRO A 144 -2.81 -15.41 0.01
CA PRO A 144 -4.05 -14.85 -0.53
C PRO A 144 -4.01 -13.32 -0.59
N VAL A 145 -4.61 -12.77 -1.64
CA VAL A 145 -4.71 -11.33 -1.86
C VAL A 145 -6.18 -10.96 -2.04
N LEU A 146 -6.68 -10.08 -1.18
CA LEU A 146 -7.98 -9.45 -1.33
C LEU A 146 -7.79 -8.11 -2.02
N VAL A 147 -8.33 -7.99 -3.23
CA VAL A 147 -8.29 -6.75 -4.00
C VAL A 147 -9.58 -5.99 -3.78
N VAL A 148 -9.47 -4.78 -3.25
CA VAL A 148 -10.62 -3.92 -2.95
C VAL A 148 -10.83 -2.94 -4.10
N LYS A 149 -11.98 -3.04 -4.74
CA LYS A 149 -12.37 -2.13 -5.82
C LYS A 149 -12.76 -0.77 -5.27
N PRO A 150 -12.63 0.31 -6.06
CA PRO A 150 -13.16 1.61 -5.69
C PRO A 150 -14.64 1.54 -5.35
N GLU A 151 -15.09 2.37 -4.44
CA GLU A 151 -16.51 2.51 -4.16
C GLU A 151 -17.21 3.01 -5.43
N GLN A 152 -18.18 2.23 -5.93
CA GLN A 152 -18.98 2.68 -7.06
C GLN A 152 -19.85 3.84 -6.57
N ALA A 153 -19.71 4.99 -7.24
CA ALA A 153 -20.71 6.03 -7.10
C ALA A 153 -22.05 5.43 -7.51
N ASN A 154 -23.02 5.41 -6.59
CA ASN A 154 -24.40 5.07 -6.94
C ASN A 154 -24.87 6.09 -7.96
N GLU A 155 -24.84 5.72 -9.23
CA GLU A 155 -25.62 6.41 -10.24
C GLU A 155 -27.10 6.10 -9.96
N SER A 156 -27.67 6.97 -9.18
CA SER A 156 -29.13 7.00 -9.04
C SER A 156 -29.75 7.78 -10.18
#